data_9b96b337cb6d7dd8a04afc6faf8f2275
#
_entry.id   9b96b337cb6d7dd8a04afc6faf8f2275
#
_cell.length_a   1.000
_cell.length_b   1.000
_cell.length_c   1.000
_cell.angle_alpha   90.00
_cell.angle_beta   90.00
_cell.angle_gamma   90.00
#
_symmetry.space_group_name_H-M   'P 1'
#
loop_
_entity.id
_entity.type
_entity.pdbx_description
1 polymer ?
#
loop_
_entity_poly.entity_id
_entity_poly.type
_entity_poly.pdbx_seq_one_letter_code
_entity_poly.pdbx_strand_id
1 'polypeptide(L)'
;MTPSIGLSANFFSKAGDIRKIKLQNSNTGERVNTIYWIEGQYVQEALDQVNYFMRDWRQNKVIRIDTANLDIISATQTLLDTEEPFELLSGYRTIKTNKMLAKVTAGVARNSYHIKGMAADLRMRTRSVNQIGKAAESCNSGGVGRYVNSSFVHIDCGPMRRWRK
;
A
#
# COMPACT_ATOMS: atom_id res chain seq x y z
N MET A 1 -27.47 9.12 9.03
CA MET A 1 -26.08 9.41 9.45
C MET A 1 -25.20 9.27 8.22
N THR A 2 -24.83 10.37 7.61
CA THR A 2 -23.97 10.39 6.43
C THR A 2 -22.51 10.19 6.88
N PRO A 3 -21.75 9.28 6.27
CA PRO A 3 -20.33 9.13 6.61
C PRO A 3 -19.57 10.38 6.16
N SER A 4 -18.69 10.84 7.00
CA SER A 4 -17.77 11.97 6.80
C SER A 4 -16.77 11.65 5.68
N ILE A 5 -17.18 11.83 4.43
CA ILE A 5 -16.34 11.65 3.22
C ILE A 5 -15.48 12.92 2.95
N GLY A 6 -15.65 13.99 3.73
CA GLY A 6 -15.17 15.32 3.34
C GLY A 6 -13.66 15.56 3.35
N LEU A 7 -12.87 14.87 4.19
CA LEU A 7 -11.43 15.18 4.34
C LEU A 7 -10.54 14.36 3.39
N SER A 8 -10.87 13.11 3.16
CA SER A 8 -10.12 12.27 2.20
C SER A 8 -10.36 12.73 0.75
N ALA A 9 -11.58 13.13 0.39
CA ALA A 9 -11.88 13.64 -0.94
C ALA A 9 -11.10 14.93 -1.27
N ASN A 10 -10.93 15.84 -0.31
CA ASN A 10 -10.15 17.07 -0.50
C ASN A 10 -8.65 16.83 -0.62
N PHE A 11 -8.11 15.80 0.01
CA PHE A 11 -6.70 15.47 -0.11
C PHE A 11 -6.39 14.89 -1.50
N PHE A 12 -7.20 13.95 -1.96
CA PHE A 12 -7.03 13.34 -3.29
C PHE A 12 -7.33 14.31 -4.44
N SER A 13 -8.21 15.30 -4.26
CA SER A 13 -8.45 16.36 -5.25
C SER A 13 -7.25 17.29 -5.43
N LYS A 14 -6.40 17.47 -4.42
CA LYS A 14 -5.14 18.23 -4.52
C LYS A 14 -4.02 17.46 -5.24
N ALA A 15 -4.11 16.14 -5.35
CA ALA A 15 -3.15 15.31 -6.08
C ALA A 15 -3.28 15.42 -7.62
N GLY A 16 -4.24 16.25 -8.12
CA GLY A 16 -4.51 16.45 -9.54
C GLY A 16 -5.42 15.39 -10.14
N ASP A 17 -5.75 15.56 -11.42
CA ASP A 17 -6.64 14.66 -12.15
C ASP A 17 -6.00 13.30 -12.48
N ILE A 18 -4.75 13.10 -12.12
CA ILE A 18 -3.97 11.89 -12.41
C ILE A 18 -3.38 11.31 -11.13
N ARG A 19 -3.61 10.00 -10.90
CA ARG A 19 -2.90 9.25 -9.86
C ARG A 19 -2.04 8.18 -10.49
N LYS A 20 -0.79 8.13 -10.05
CA LYS A 20 0.18 7.12 -10.49
C LYS A 20 0.72 6.33 -9.32
N ILE A 21 1.21 5.14 -9.61
CA ILE A 21 1.88 4.30 -8.62
C ILE A 21 3.22 3.84 -9.19
N LYS A 22 4.26 3.95 -8.37
CA LYS A 22 5.61 3.48 -8.68
C LYS A 22 6.04 2.49 -7.61
N LEU A 23 6.18 1.24 -7.97
CA LEU A 23 6.61 0.20 -7.05
C LEU A 23 7.72 -0.66 -7.68
N GLN A 24 8.59 -1.18 -6.82
CA GLN A 24 9.57 -2.21 -7.15
C GLN A 24 9.41 -3.35 -6.15
N ASN A 25 9.36 -4.59 -6.63
CA ASN A 25 9.23 -5.75 -5.75
C ASN A 25 10.62 -6.31 -5.40
N SER A 26 10.96 -6.30 -4.12
CA SER A 26 12.26 -6.78 -3.63
C SER A 26 12.48 -8.29 -3.81
N ASN A 27 11.39 -9.06 -3.91
CA ASN A 27 11.47 -10.52 -3.97
C ASN A 27 11.54 -11.04 -5.39
N THR A 28 10.91 -10.35 -6.35
CA THR A 28 10.83 -10.77 -7.76
C THR A 28 11.68 -9.93 -8.70
N GLY A 29 12.12 -8.75 -8.26
CA GLY A 29 12.82 -7.77 -9.10
C GLY A 29 11.90 -7.00 -10.06
N GLU A 30 10.61 -7.33 -10.11
CA GLU A 30 9.63 -6.68 -10.98
C GLU A 30 9.43 -5.21 -10.58
N ARG A 31 9.00 -4.41 -11.56
CA ARG A 31 8.69 -3.00 -11.38
C ARG A 31 7.35 -2.67 -12.03
N VAL A 32 6.61 -1.75 -11.43
CA VAL A 32 5.44 -1.12 -12.02
C VAL A 32 5.53 0.40 -11.86
N ASN A 33 5.25 1.11 -12.95
CA ASN A 33 5.13 2.56 -12.97
C ASN A 33 4.01 2.89 -13.93
N THR A 34 2.82 3.13 -13.41
CA THR A 34 1.62 3.29 -14.23
C THR A 34 0.68 4.35 -13.64
N ILE A 35 -0.08 4.98 -14.52
CA ILE A 35 -1.19 5.86 -14.16
C ILE A 35 -2.43 4.97 -14.07
N TYR A 36 -3.02 4.88 -12.88
CA TYR A 36 -4.19 4.03 -12.62
C TYR A 36 -5.50 4.80 -12.43
N TRP A 37 -5.41 6.15 -12.44
CA TRP A 37 -6.57 7.03 -12.35
C TRP A 37 -6.34 8.27 -13.19
N ILE A 38 -7.32 8.61 -14.02
CA ILE A 38 -7.33 9.80 -14.90
C ILE A 38 -8.72 10.40 -14.89
N GLU A 39 -8.82 11.71 -14.62
CA GLU A 39 -10.05 12.50 -14.77
C GLU A 39 -11.30 11.84 -14.17
N GLY A 40 -11.20 11.34 -12.95
CA GLY A 40 -12.33 10.76 -12.24
C GLY A 40 -12.55 9.25 -12.49
N GLN A 41 -11.74 8.58 -13.30
CA GLN A 41 -11.92 7.17 -13.67
C GLN A 41 -10.67 6.33 -13.42
N TYR A 42 -10.87 5.10 -12.96
CA TYR A 42 -9.81 4.10 -12.90
C TYR A 42 -9.49 3.53 -14.28
N VAL A 43 -8.21 3.35 -14.57
CA VAL A 43 -7.70 2.71 -15.79
C VAL A 43 -7.58 1.21 -15.52
N GLN A 44 -8.48 0.40 -16.09
CA GLN A 44 -8.58 -1.03 -15.77
C GLN A 44 -7.30 -1.80 -16.09
N GLU A 45 -6.66 -1.54 -17.24
CA GLU A 45 -5.41 -2.21 -17.63
C GLU A 45 -4.28 -1.91 -16.61
N ALA A 46 -4.23 -0.69 -16.09
CA ALA A 46 -3.27 -0.32 -15.05
C ALA A 46 -3.57 -1.02 -13.72
N LEU A 47 -4.84 -1.14 -13.34
CA LEU A 47 -5.24 -1.91 -12.16
C LEU A 47 -4.87 -3.39 -12.29
N ASP A 48 -5.04 -3.97 -13.47
CA ASP A 48 -4.69 -5.38 -13.73
C ASP A 48 -3.17 -5.61 -13.62
N GLN A 49 -2.37 -4.66 -14.13
CA GLN A 49 -0.91 -4.68 -13.94
C GLN A 49 -0.53 -4.62 -12.45
N VAL A 50 -1.17 -3.73 -11.69
CA VAL A 50 -0.92 -3.59 -10.24
C VAL A 50 -1.38 -4.83 -9.48
N ASN A 51 -2.53 -5.41 -9.81
CA ASN A 51 -3.04 -6.65 -9.22
C ASN A 51 -2.03 -7.80 -9.41
N TYR A 52 -1.50 -7.95 -10.62
CA TYR A 52 -0.48 -8.95 -10.92
C TYR A 52 0.83 -8.67 -10.16
N PHE A 53 1.30 -7.42 -10.16
CA PHE A 53 2.52 -7.01 -9.49
C PHE A 53 2.46 -7.25 -7.97
N MET A 54 1.33 -6.94 -7.33
CA MET A 54 1.13 -7.09 -5.88
C MET A 54 0.64 -8.48 -5.47
N ARG A 55 0.64 -9.46 -6.37
CA ARG A 55 0.23 -10.85 -6.09
C ARG A 55 1.02 -11.51 -4.97
N ASP A 56 0.47 -12.57 -4.42
CA ASP A 56 1.27 -13.50 -3.62
C ASP A 56 2.28 -14.23 -4.53
N TRP A 57 3.49 -13.70 -4.60
CA TRP A 57 4.54 -14.23 -5.48
C TRP A 57 4.96 -15.64 -5.09
N ARG A 58 4.81 -16.05 -3.83
CA ARG A 58 5.16 -17.40 -3.35
C ARG A 58 4.21 -18.46 -3.89
N GLN A 59 2.95 -18.11 -4.05
CA GLN A 59 1.90 -19.00 -4.57
C GLN A 59 1.51 -18.66 -6.02
N ASN A 60 2.08 -17.59 -6.58
CA ASN A 60 1.69 -17.01 -7.88
C ASN A 60 0.17 -16.80 -7.99
N LYS A 61 -0.43 -16.26 -6.92
CA LYS A 61 -1.87 -16.02 -6.83
C LYS A 61 -2.17 -14.53 -6.84
N VAL A 62 -3.05 -14.14 -7.76
CA VAL A 62 -3.53 -12.77 -7.95
C VAL A 62 -4.86 -12.59 -7.25
N ILE A 63 -5.09 -11.40 -6.69
CA ILE A 63 -6.38 -10.91 -6.22
C ILE A 63 -6.56 -9.48 -6.74
N ARG A 64 -7.79 -9.01 -6.77
CA ARG A 64 -8.06 -7.58 -6.95
C ARG A 64 -7.56 -6.82 -5.72
N ILE A 65 -6.59 -5.94 -5.93
CA ILE A 65 -6.12 -5.02 -4.88
C ILE A 65 -7.16 -3.92 -4.70
N ASP A 66 -7.46 -3.60 -3.45
CA ASP A 66 -8.41 -2.52 -3.13
C ASP A 66 -7.83 -1.17 -3.58
N THR A 67 -8.58 -0.46 -4.42
CA THR A 67 -8.17 0.82 -4.98
C THR A 67 -7.98 1.90 -3.91
N ALA A 68 -8.70 1.83 -2.79
CA ALA A 68 -8.48 2.73 -1.66
C ALA A 68 -7.08 2.57 -1.07
N ASN A 69 -6.52 1.34 -1.06
CA ASN A 69 -5.14 1.14 -0.62
C ASN A 69 -4.13 1.74 -1.61
N LEU A 70 -4.39 1.62 -2.92
CA LEU A 70 -3.56 2.24 -3.95
C LEU A 70 -3.57 3.77 -3.83
N ASP A 71 -4.72 4.35 -3.53
CA ASP A 71 -4.89 5.79 -3.34
C ASP A 71 -4.09 6.30 -2.14
N ILE A 72 -4.10 5.57 -1.03
CA ILE A 72 -3.28 5.93 0.15
C ILE A 72 -1.78 5.84 -0.18
N ILE A 73 -1.33 4.79 -0.87
CA ILE A 73 0.07 4.62 -1.27
C ILE A 73 0.50 5.74 -2.21
N SER A 74 -0.29 6.04 -3.23
CA SER A 74 -0.04 7.12 -4.19
C SER A 74 0.05 8.49 -3.51
N ALA A 75 -0.91 8.80 -2.63
CA ALA A 75 -0.93 10.04 -1.85
C ALA A 75 0.28 10.13 -0.91
N THR A 76 0.65 9.04 -0.27
CA THR A 76 1.85 8.97 0.57
C THR A 76 3.12 9.28 -0.22
N GLN A 77 3.24 8.71 -1.44
CA GLN A 77 4.39 8.97 -2.32
C GLN A 77 4.46 10.44 -2.75
N THR A 78 3.32 11.04 -3.08
CA THR A 78 3.22 12.47 -3.41
C THR A 78 3.67 13.35 -2.25
N LEU A 79 3.26 13.04 -1.02
CA LEU A 79 3.65 13.79 0.18
C LEU A 79 5.14 13.67 0.53
N LEU A 80 5.79 12.59 0.10
CA LEU A 80 7.24 12.40 0.28
C LEU A 80 8.07 13.20 -0.71
N ASP A 81 7.43 13.81 -1.71
CA ASP A 81 8.09 14.64 -2.74
C ASP A 81 9.32 13.95 -3.32
N THR A 82 9.13 12.77 -3.91
CA THR A 82 10.20 11.97 -4.48
C THR A 82 9.73 11.15 -5.66
N GLU A 83 10.60 10.96 -6.64
CA GLU A 83 10.38 10.09 -7.79
C GLU A 83 10.86 8.64 -7.53
N GLU A 84 11.46 8.39 -6.37
CA GLU A 84 11.89 7.05 -5.98
C GLU A 84 10.68 6.11 -5.85
N PRO A 85 10.70 4.90 -6.47
CA PRO A 85 9.65 3.92 -6.27
C PRO A 85 9.63 3.41 -4.83
N PHE A 86 8.46 3.10 -4.30
CA PHE A 86 8.38 2.27 -3.11
C PHE A 86 8.89 0.86 -3.40
N GLU A 87 9.70 0.33 -2.52
CA GLU A 87 10.07 -1.08 -2.49
C GLU A 87 8.95 -1.85 -1.79
N LEU A 88 8.23 -2.71 -2.54
CA LEU A 88 7.19 -3.58 -2.02
C LEU A 88 7.83 -4.83 -1.42
N LEU A 89 7.67 -5.02 -0.12
CA LEU A 89 8.10 -6.22 0.60
C LEU A 89 6.99 -7.28 0.60
N SER A 90 5.73 -6.83 0.70
CA SER A 90 4.57 -7.72 0.71
C SER A 90 3.32 -6.96 0.25
N GLY A 91 2.63 -7.49 -0.74
CA GLY A 91 1.29 -7.10 -1.15
C GLY A 91 0.26 -8.11 -0.68
N TYR A 92 -0.48 -8.72 -1.62
CA TYR A 92 -1.42 -9.81 -1.32
C TYR A 92 -0.72 -11.04 -0.75
N ARG A 93 -1.35 -11.66 0.23
CA ARG A 93 -0.95 -12.95 0.80
C ARG A 93 -2.13 -13.91 0.79
N THR A 94 -1.97 -15.08 0.21
CA THR A 94 -2.92 -16.17 0.40
C THR A 94 -3.00 -16.55 1.87
N ILE A 95 -4.10 -17.19 2.28
CA ILE A 95 -4.23 -17.72 3.65
C ILE A 95 -3.06 -18.67 3.97
N LYS A 96 -2.62 -19.48 3.00
CA LYS A 96 -1.48 -20.40 3.15
C LYS A 96 -0.19 -19.64 3.45
N THR A 97 0.14 -18.63 2.66
CA THR A 97 1.31 -17.79 2.87
C THR A 97 1.25 -17.06 4.21
N ASN A 98 0.10 -16.48 4.55
CA ASN A 98 -0.06 -15.77 5.82
C ASN A 98 0.11 -16.69 7.03
N LYS A 99 -0.46 -17.91 6.99
CA LYS A 99 -0.27 -18.93 8.04
C LYS A 99 1.19 -19.35 8.17
N MET A 100 1.91 -19.51 7.06
CA MET A 100 3.34 -19.84 7.06
C MET A 100 4.15 -18.73 7.73
N LEU A 101 3.92 -17.48 7.34
CA LEU A 101 4.62 -16.32 7.91
C LEU A 101 4.33 -16.14 9.40
N ALA A 102 3.08 -16.36 9.83
CA ALA A 102 2.70 -16.28 11.24
C ALA A 102 3.39 -17.30 12.14
N LYS A 103 3.90 -18.42 11.58
CA LYS A 103 4.66 -19.42 12.33
C LYS A 103 6.12 -19.01 12.56
N VAL A 104 6.70 -18.23 11.64
CA VAL A 104 8.14 -17.90 11.64
C VAL A 104 8.44 -16.44 11.93
N THR A 105 7.43 -15.59 11.93
CA THR A 105 7.58 -14.15 12.14
C THR A 105 6.60 -13.66 13.21
N ALA A 106 7.14 -13.17 14.31
CA ALA A 106 6.32 -12.58 15.38
C ALA A 106 5.57 -11.34 14.87
N GLY A 107 4.30 -11.22 15.25
CA GLY A 107 3.47 -10.05 14.94
C GLY A 107 2.70 -10.12 13.61
N VAL A 108 2.77 -11.23 12.87
CA VAL A 108 1.88 -11.46 11.72
C VAL A 108 0.48 -11.81 12.22
N ALA A 109 -0.50 -10.94 11.93
CA ALA A 109 -1.89 -11.15 12.32
C ALA A 109 -2.53 -12.30 11.53
N ARG A 110 -3.36 -13.12 12.21
CA ARG A 110 -4.11 -14.20 11.55
C ARG A 110 -5.13 -13.64 10.56
N ASN A 111 -5.86 -12.58 10.95
CA ASN A 111 -6.81 -11.84 10.11
C ASN A 111 -6.12 -10.61 9.52
N SER A 112 -5.15 -10.83 8.65
CA SER A 112 -4.38 -9.76 8.04
C SER A 112 -5.12 -9.12 6.86
N TYR A 113 -5.04 -7.80 6.71
CA TYR A 113 -5.56 -7.09 5.52
C TYR A 113 -4.82 -7.48 4.23
N HIS A 114 -3.60 -8.00 4.32
CA HIS A 114 -2.91 -8.57 3.16
C HIS A 114 -3.70 -9.73 2.51
N ILE A 115 -4.44 -10.53 3.29
CA ILE A 115 -5.26 -11.64 2.75
C ILE A 115 -6.42 -11.12 1.89
N LYS A 116 -6.84 -9.89 2.13
CA LYS A 116 -7.97 -9.25 1.43
C LYS A 116 -7.53 -8.37 0.27
N GLY A 117 -6.23 -8.25 -0.02
CA GLY A 117 -5.71 -7.30 -1.00
C GLY A 117 -5.81 -5.83 -0.56
N MET A 118 -5.90 -5.58 0.73
CA MET A 118 -6.13 -4.26 1.33
C MET A 118 -4.90 -3.67 2.02
N ALA A 119 -3.73 -4.29 1.90
CA ALA A 119 -2.52 -3.86 2.60
C ALA A 119 -1.26 -4.03 1.77
N ALA A 120 -0.26 -3.21 2.08
CA ALA A 120 1.10 -3.30 1.57
C ALA A 120 2.13 -2.99 2.66
N ASP A 121 3.24 -3.73 2.66
CA ASP A 121 4.44 -3.45 3.44
C ASP A 121 5.48 -2.82 2.50
N LEU A 122 5.88 -1.58 2.80
CA LEU A 122 6.61 -0.69 1.90
C LEU A 122 7.82 -0.07 2.59
N ARG A 123 8.88 0.20 1.83
CA ARG A 123 9.99 1.05 2.26
C ARG A 123 10.54 1.86 1.09
N MET A 124 11.42 2.81 1.39
CA MET A 124 12.24 3.55 0.43
C MET A 124 13.68 3.61 0.92
N ARG A 125 14.63 3.78 0.01
CA ARG A 125 16.05 3.90 0.37
C ARG A 125 16.39 5.29 0.93
N THR A 126 15.74 6.34 0.39
CA THR A 126 16.02 7.75 0.71
C THR A 126 15.07 8.34 1.75
N ARG A 127 14.13 7.55 2.27
CA ARG A 127 13.17 7.99 3.29
C ARG A 127 13.12 7.01 4.45
N SER A 128 13.21 7.54 5.65
CA SER A 128 13.12 6.74 6.88
C SER A 128 11.68 6.23 7.11
N VAL A 129 11.55 5.17 7.91
CA VAL A 129 10.26 4.65 8.39
C VAL A 129 9.39 5.75 9.02
N ASN A 130 10.02 6.68 9.75
CA ASN A 130 9.30 7.79 10.37
C ASN A 130 8.78 8.79 9.35
N GLN A 131 9.54 9.11 8.31
CA GLN A 131 9.10 10.01 7.24
C GLN A 131 7.95 9.39 6.44
N ILE A 132 8.09 8.13 6.01
CA ILE A 132 7.04 7.39 5.29
C ILE A 132 5.79 7.28 6.18
N GLY A 133 5.94 6.85 7.43
CA GLY A 133 4.83 6.71 8.35
C GLY A 133 4.09 8.03 8.61
N LYS A 134 4.82 9.15 8.77
CA LYS A 134 4.21 10.48 8.93
C LYS A 134 3.43 10.91 7.69
N ALA A 135 3.98 10.68 6.51
CA ALA A 135 3.28 10.98 5.25
C ALA A 135 2.00 10.14 5.09
N ALA A 136 2.07 8.82 5.36
CA ALA A 136 0.91 7.94 5.32
C ALA A 136 -0.17 8.33 6.35
N GLU A 137 0.22 8.68 7.55
CA GLU A 137 -0.71 9.15 8.60
C GLU A 137 -1.39 10.47 8.23
N SER A 138 -0.71 11.34 7.47
CA SER A 138 -1.27 12.61 7.00
C SER A 138 -2.37 12.42 5.96
N CYS A 139 -2.48 11.24 5.34
CA CYS A 139 -3.61 10.90 4.47
C CYS A 139 -4.93 10.74 5.26
N ASN A 140 -4.87 10.63 6.58
CA ASN A 140 -6.01 10.43 7.48
C ASN A 140 -6.95 9.29 7.04
N SER A 141 -6.37 8.20 6.55
CA SER A 141 -7.10 7.06 6.02
C SER A 141 -6.36 5.77 6.32
N GLY A 142 -7.09 4.73 6.72
CA GLY A 142 -6.57 3.39 6.93
C GLY A 142 -5.63 3.20 8.11
N GLY A 143 -4.97 2.06 8.14
CA GLY A 143 -3.99 1.68 9.15
C GLY A 143 -2.56 1.99 8.72
N VAL A 144 -1.75 2.53 9.65
CA VAL A 144 -0.33 2.79 9.44
C VAL A 144 0.49 2.18 10.57
N GLY A 145 1.35 1.23 10.23
CA GLY A 145 2.26 0.57 11.16
C GLY A 145 3.72 0.88 10.83
N ARG A 146 4.48 1.38 11.81
CA ARG A 146 5.91 1.65 11.66
C ARG A 146 6.71 0.51 12.26
N TYR A 147 7.40 -0.24 11.43
CA TYR A 147 8.28 -1.34 11.82
C TYR A 147 9.73 -0.88 11.73
N VAL A 148 10.18 -0.18 12.77
CA VAL A 148 11.48 0.52 12.76
C VAL A 148 12.63 -0.47 12.69
N ASN A 149 12.60 -1.54 13.48
CA ASN A 149 13.65 -2.57 13.50
C ASN A 149 13.73 -3.36 12.18
N SER A 150 12.62 -3.49 11.46
CA SER A 150 12.54 -4.20 10.18
C SER A 150 12.58 -3.26 8.98
N SER A 151 12.71 -1.95 9.24
CA SER A 151 12.87 -0.88 8.23
C SER A 151 11.78 -0.86 7.17
N PHE A 152 10.50 -0.95 7.57
CA PHE A 152 9.35 -0.79 6.66
C PHE A 152 8.13 -0.16 7.33
N VAL A 153 7.19 0.28 6.51
CA VAL A 153 5.88 0.78 6.94
C VAL A 153 4.80 -0.11 6.34
N HIS A 154 3.87 -0.54 7.19
CA HIS A 154 2.63 -1.17 6.76
C HIS A 154 1.59 -0.08 6.49
N ILE A 155 0.92 -0.16 5.34
CA ILE A 155 -0.19 0.70 4.96
C ILE A 155 -1.37 -0.18 4.55
N ASP A 156 -2.55 0.08 5.11
CA ASP A 156 -3.79 -0.60 4.71
C ASP A 156 -4.98 0.36 4.67
N CYS A 157 -6.03 0.00 3.93
CA CYS A 157 -7.27 0.76 3.82
C CYS A 157 -8.39 0.27 4.76
N GLY A 158 -8.04 -0.38 5.86
CA GLY A 158 -8.97 -0.72 6.93
C GLY A 158 -9.32 0.50 7.82
N PRO A 159 -9.92 0.28 9.00
CA PRO A 159 -10.19 1.35 9.94
C PRO A 159 -8.91 2.10 10.34
N MET A 160 -9.04 3.40 10.54
CA MET A 160 -7.91 4.27 10.91
C MET A 160 -7.30 3.84 12.24
N ARG A 161 -6.03 3.48 12.22
CA ARG A 161 -5.24 3.11 13.39
C ARG A 161 -3.75 3.29 13.13
N ARG A 162 -2.98 3.47 14.21
CA ARG A 162 -1.54 3.70 14.15
C ARG A 162 -0.84 2.85 15.20
N TRP A 163 0.31 2.29 14.85
CA TRP A 163 1.16 1.53 15.79
C TRP A 163 2.64 1.61 15.39
N ARG A 164 3.50 1.25 16.32
CA ARG A 164 4.95 1.21 16.15
C ARG A 164 5.53 -0.08 16.77
N LYS A 165 6.44 -0.70 16.06
CA LYS A 165 7.22 -1.87 16.51
C LYS A 165 8.70 -1.71 16.22
#